data_30407ecd4aa79c07c33981dc0a12cc4a
#
_entry.id   30407ecd4aa79c07c33981dc0a12cc4a
#
_cell.length_a   1.000
_cell.length_b   1.000
_cell.length_c   1.000
_cell.angle_alpha   90.00
_cell.angle_beta   90.00
_cell.angle_gamma   90.00
#
_symmetry.space_group_name_H-M   'P 1'
#
loop_
_entity.id
_entity.type
_entity.pdbx_description
1 polymer ?
#
loop_
_entity_poly.entity_id
_entity_poly.type
_entity_poly.pdbx_seq_one_letter_code
_entity_poly.pdbx_strand_id
1 'polypeptide(L)'
;MTFRMTFGSLASAAASAALVVSAPAQADDAADLASAVTALRAITTMRADFIQADTRGQRVGGVLTLKRPGKIRFQYEKGVPMLIVSDGSALTFVDYEVRQVQRWPIKNSPLGALLDPNRDVGKYGRVMPTGSDRIVSIEVRDRARPEYGVITLVFTRKASAPGGLELSSWAALDSQKRRTIVSLSNQQYGIDVPDNAFRYNDPRSPVRR
;
A
#
# COMPACT_ATOMS: atom_id res chain seq x y z
N MET A 1 22.75 -50.42 -75.44
CA MET A 1 22.94 -48.95 -75.27
C MET A 1 22.05 -48.57 -74.09
N THR A 2 22.59 -48.60 -72.87
CA THR A 2 21.83 -48.53 -71.61
C THR A 2 22.23 -47.21 -70.89
N PHE A 3 21.29 -46.34 -70.77
CA PHE A 3 21.48 -44.98 -70.13
C PHE A 3 21.07 -45.15 -68.65
N ARG A 4 22.03 -44.94 -67.72
CA ARG A 4 21.82 -44.90 -66.26
C ARG A 4 21.62 -43.45 -65.82
N MET A 5 20.43 -43.11 -65.34
CA MET A 5 20.15 -41.91 -64.63
C MET A 5 20.47 -42.07 -63.13
N THR A 6 21.40 -41.26 -62.65
CA THR A 6 21.71 -41.13 -61.22
C THR A 6 20.82 -40.02 -60.60
N PHE A 7 20.02 -40.39 -59.64
CA PHE A 7 19.25 -39.45 -58.82
C PHE A 7 20.13 -38.95 -57.67
N GLY A 8 20.42 -37.65 -57.69
CA GLY A 8 21.06 -36.98 -56.57
C GLY A 8 20.04 -36.58 -55.49
N SER A 9 20.25 -37.09 -54.28
CA SER A 9 19.46 -36.71 -53.11
C SER A 9 19.91 -35.33 -52.56
N LEU A 10 19.04 -34.35 -52.59
CA LEU A 10 19.19 -33.09 -51.87
C LEU A 10 18.70 -33.29 -50.43
N ALA A 11 19.62 -33.28 -49.46
CA ALA A 11 19.29 -33.21 -48.04
C ALA A 11 19.01 -31.78 -47.63
N SER A 12 17.77 -31.45 -47.37
CA SER A 12 17.37 -30.16 -46.80
C SER A 12 17.61 -30.19 -45.28
N ALA A 13 18.59 -29.44 -44.82
CA ALA A 13 18.81 -29.16 -43.40
C ALA A 13 17.82 -28.09 -42.93
N ALA A 14 16.81 -28.47 -42.20
CA ALA A 14 15.91 -27.53 -41.49
C ALA A 14 16.61 -27.05 -40.24
N ALA A 15 17.09 -25.79 -40.25
CA ALA A 15 17.56 -25.13 -39.06
C ALA A 15 16.37 -24.64 -38.21
N SER A 16 16.08 -25.32 -37.11
CA SER A 16 15.09 -24.89 -36.12
C SER A 16 15.69 -23.78 -35.28
N ALA A 17 15.30 -22.53 -35.56
CA ALA A 17 15.59 -21.38 -34.69
C ALA A 17 14.68 -21.45 -33.45
N ALA A 18 15.23 -21.86 -32.30
CA ALA A 18 14.55 -21.76 -31.03
C ALA A 18 14.47 -20.30 -30.63
N LEU A 19 13.28 -19.72 -30.70
CA LEU A 19 12.97 -18.41 -30.09
C LEU A 19 13.03 -18.56 -28.58
N VAL A 20 14.11 -18.07 -27.96
CA VAL A 20 14.20 -17.88 -26.52
C VAL A 20 13.31 -16.68 -26.19
N VAL A 21 12.06 -16.94 -25.76
CA VAL A 21 11.18 -15.94 -25.17
C VAL A 21 11.74 -15.63 -23.79
N SER A 22 12.49 -14.57 -23.68
CA SER A 22 12.90 -14.02 -22.38
C SER A 22 11.67 -13.61 -21.62
N ALA A 23 11.51 -14.09 -20.37
CA ALA A 23 10.45 -13.67 -19.44
C ALA A 23 11.00 -12.53 -18.57
N PRO A 24 10.89 -11.23 -18.93
CA PRO A 24 11.40 -10.13 -18.13
C PRO A 24 10.50 -9.74 -16.95
N ALA A 25 9.20 -10.05 -17.00
CA ALA A 25 8.20 -9.54 -16.07
C ALA A 25 8.39 -9.97 -14.60
N GLN A 26 8.87 -11.18 -14.33
CA GLN A 26 8.99 -11.68 -12.95
C GLN A 26 10.19 -11.09 -12.18
N ALA A 27 11.27 -10.75 -12.86
CA ALA A 27 12.44 -10.13 -12.22
C ALA A 27 12.13 -8.69 -11.80
N ASP A 28 11.37 -7.96 -12.61
CA ASP A 28 10.93 -6.59 -12.33
C ASP A 28 9.95 -6.55 -11.14
N ASP A 29 9.02 -7.49 -11.05
CA ASP A 29 8.06 -7.59 -9.94
C ASP A 29 8.76 -7.82 -8.58
N ALA A 30 9.77 -8.68 -8.52
CA ALA A 30 10.53 -8.95 -7.31
C ALA A 30 11.33 -7.70 -6.86
N ALA A 31 11.92 -6.98 -7.81
CA ALA A 31 12.64 -5.73 -7.54
C ALA A 31 11.70 -4.62 -7.06
N ASP A 32 10.52 -4.51 -7.66
CA ASP A 32 9.50 -3.53 -7.29
C ASP A 32 8.94 -3.80 -5.91
N LEU A 33 8.66 -5.06 -5.57
CA LEU A 33 8.24 -5.45 -4.23
C LEU A 33 9.31 -5.12 -3.17
N ALA A 34 10.58 -5.44 -3.45
CA ALA A 34 11.69 -5.12 -2.56
C ALA A 34 11.87 -3.61 -2.37
N SER A 35 11.72 -2.83 -3.45
CA SER A 35 11.78 -1.37 -3.42
C SER A 35 10.63 -0.78 -2.59
N ALA A 36 9.41 -1.28 -2.74
CA ALA A 36 8.27 -0.84 -1.94
C ALA A 36 8.45 -1.13 -0.45
N VAL A 37 8.97 -2.32 -0.10
CA VAL A 37 9.31 -2.67 1.29
C VAL A 37 10.37 -1.72 1.85
N THR A 38 11.40 -1.42 1.06
CA THR A 38 12.48 -0.49 1.44
C THR A 38 11.91 0.92 1.67
N ALA A 39 11.08 1.42 0.76
CA ALA A 39 10.44 2.72 0.87
C ALA A 39 9.56 2.82 2.13
N LEU A 40 8.72 1.81 2.38
CA LEU A 40 7.89 1.76 3.59
C LEU A 40 8.72 1.80 4.87
N ARG A 41 9.85 1.08 4.92
CA ARG A 41 10.75 1.07 6.08
C ARG A 41 11.49 2.39 6.26
N ALA A 42 11.83 3.06 5.18
CA ALA A 42 12.54 4.34 5.20
C ALA A 42 11.65 5.51 5.69
N ILE A 43 10.32 5.39 5.63
CA ILE A 43 9.40 6.40 6.18
C ILE A 43 9.37 6.25 7.71
N THR A 44 10.18 7.01 8.43
CA THR A 44 10.18 7.06 9.91
C THR A 44 9.08 7.96 10.44
N THR A 45 8.96 9.18 9.87
CA THR A 45 7.89 10.13 10.13
C THR A 45 7.41 10.71 8.81
N MET A 46 6.13 11.04 8.74
CA MET A 46 5.52 11.67 7.57
C MET A 46 4.34 12.54 8.00
N ARG A 47 4.18 13.68 7.36
CA ARG A 47 2.96 14.46 7.33
C ARG A 47 2.53 14.63 5.87
N ALA A 48 1.23 14.51 5.62
CA ALA A 48 0.67 14.68 4.29
C ALA A 48 -0.75 15.19 4.37
N ASP A 49 -1.22 15.88 3.36
CA ASP A 49 -2.64 16.08 3.16
C ASP A 49 -3.24 14.79 2.62
N PHE A 50 -4.47 14.47 3.03
CA PHE A 50 -5.17 13.31 2.50
C PHE A 50 -6.58 13.65 2.04
N ILE A 51 -7.05 12.89 1.06
CA ILE A 51 -8.45 12.80 0.68
C ILE A 51 -8.85 11.34 0.79
N GLN A 52 -9.87 11.07 1.58
CA GLN A 52 -10.48 9.76 1.74
C GLN A 52 -11.79 9.70 0.96
N ALA A 53 -11.98 8.63 0.18
CA ALA A 53 -13.22 8.35 -0.52
C ALA A 53 -13.80 7.00 -0.07
N ASP A 54 -15.10 6.95 0.15
CA ASP A 54 -15.85 5.72 0.45
C ASP A 54 -16.39 5.04 -0.83
N THR A 55 -17.09 3.92 -0.66
CA THR A 55 -17.73 3.17 -1.77
C THR A 55 -18.82 3.94 -2.50
N ARG A 56 -19.38 5.00 -1.90
CA ARG A 56 -20.41 5.86 -2.48
C ARG A 56 -19.79 7.08 -3.17
N GLY A 57 -18.45 7.20 -3.15
CA GLY A 57 -17.74 8.33 -3.72
C GLY A 57 -17.76 9.59 -2.85
N GLN A 58 -18.26 9.51 -1.62
CA GLN A 58 -18.18 10.62 -0.67
C GLN A 58 -16.71 10.85 -0.30
N ARG A 59 -16.32 12.13 -0.29
CA ARG A 59 -14.93 12.53 -0.03
C ARG A 59 -14.85 13.41 1.20
N VAL A 60 -13.85 13.13 2.02
CA VAL A 60 -13.48 13.95 3.18
C VAL A 60 -11.97 14.13 3.18
N GLY A 61 -11.50 15.31 3.53
CA GLY A 61 -10.08 15.65 3.57
C GLY A 61 -9.55 15.81 4.99
N GLY A 62 -8.26 16.04 5.07
CA GLY A 62 -7.60 16.32 6.32
C GLY A 62 -6.08 16.19 6.24
N VAL A 63 -5.45 16.09 7.41
CA VAL A 63 -4.02 15.92 7.56
C VAL A 63 -3.71 14.57 8.18
N LEU A 64 -2.87 13.80 7.51
CA LEU A 64 -2.29 12.56 8.00
C LEU A 64 -0.95 12.85 8.65
N THR A 65 -0.73 12.30 9.83
CA THR A 65 0.58 12.27 10.50
C THR A 65 0.93 10.83 10.84
N LEU A 66 2.12 10.40 10.45
CA LEU A 66 2.64 9.06 10.71
C LEU A 66 3.96 9.18 11.47
N LYS A 67 4.15 8.30 12.48
CA LYS A 67 5.42 8.09 13.18
C LYS A 67 5.58 6.61 13.49
N ARG A 68 6.66 6.02 13.01
CA ARG A 68 6.95 4.62 13.31
C ARG A 68 7.50 4.43 14.73
N PRO A 69 7.27 3.27 15.33
CA PRO A 69 6.40 2.18 14.85
C PRO A 69 4.92 2.45 15.13
N GLY A 70 4.06 2.11 14.17
CA GLY A 70 2.62 1.92 14.38
C GLY A 70 1.76 3.13 14.70
N LYS A 71 2.33 4.34 14.85
CA LYS A 71 1.56 5.55 15.20
C LYS A 71 1.08 6.24 13.93
N ILE A 72 -0.22 6.52 13.85
CA ILE A 72 -0.82 7.29 12.76
C ILE A 72 -1.98 8.12 13.31
N ARG A 73 -2.21 9.28 12.70
CA ARG A 73 -3.34 10.15 12.97
C ARG A 73 -3.92 10.66 11.66
N PHE A 74 -5.20 10.44 11.45
CA PHE A 74 -6.01 11.10 10.44
C PHE A 74 -6.83 12.19 11.13
N GLN A 75 -6.36 13.42 11.03
CA GLN A 75 -7.08 14.58 11.50
C GLN A 75 -7.92 15.10 10.35
N TYR A 76 -9.22 14.83 10.40
CA TYR A 76 -10.15 15.31 9.39
C TYR A 76 -10.30 16.81 9.45
N GLU A 77 -10.73 17.42 8.36
CA GLU A 77 -10.98 18.84 8.21
C GLU A 77 -12.05 19.37 9.17
N LYS A 78 -12.09 20.67 9.33
CA LYS A 78 -13.09 21.33 10.19
C LYS A 78 -14.50 21.01 9.71
N GLY A 79 -15.38 20.61 10.63
CA GLY A 79 -16.77 20.21 10.33
C GLY A 79 -16.97 18.70 10.19
N VAL A 80 -15.90 17.92 10.12
CA VAL A 80 -15.94 16.44 10.17
C VAL A 80 -15.60 15.99 11.59
N PRO A 81 -16.59 15.62 12.43
CA PRO A 81 -16.39 15.31 13.85
C PRO A 81 -15.81 13.91 14.08
N MET A 82 -14.81 13.54 13.30
CA MET A 82 -14.17 12.22 13.33
C MET A 82 -12.66 12.32 13.54
N LEU A 83 -12.09 11.28 14.11
CA LEU A 83 -10.65 11.09 14.24
C LEU A 83 -10.33 9.60 14.11
N ILE A 84 -9.28 9.28 13.36
CA ILE A 84 -8.63 7.97 13.42
C ILE A 84 -7.23 8.18 13.98
N VAL A 85 -6.89 7.44 15.02
CA VAL A 85 -5.56 7.56 15.64
C VAL A 85 -5.07 6.20 16.11
N SER A 86 -3.77 5.98 16.02
CA SER A 86 -3.11 4.81 16.59
C SER A 86 -2.00 5.23 17.56
N ASP A 87 -1.94 4.51 18.67
CA ASP A 87 -0.88 4.62 19.69
C ASP A 87 0.33 3.72 19.44
N GLY A 88 0.32 2.95 18.35
CA GLY A 88 1.32 1.94 18.03
C GLY A 88 0.86 0.50 18.26
N SER A 89 -0.20 0.27 19.03
CA SER A 89 -0.75 -1.06 19.32
C SER A 89 -2.14 -1.27 18.72
N ALA A 90 -2.99 -0.27 18.81
CA ALA A 90 -4.35 -0.31 18.35
C ALA A 90 -4.71 0.92 17.52
N LEU A 91 -5.58 0.71 16.56
CA LEU A 91 -6.24 1.76 15.80
C LEU A 91 -7.54 2.12 16.53
N THR A 92 -7.73 3.40 16.79
CA THR A 92 -8.90 3.95 17.46
C THR A 92 -9.63 4.87 16.50
N PHE A 93 -10.90 4.60 16.26
CA PHE A 93 -11.84 5.49 15.61
C PHE A 93 -12.65 6.22 16.65
N VAL A 94 -12.71 7.54 16.56
CA VAL A 94 -13.47 8.41 17.45
C VAL A 94 -14.48 9.17 16.61
N ASP A 95 -15.74 9.04 16.97
CA ASP A 95 -16.83 9.86 16.45
C ASP A 95 -17.27 10.80 17.57
N TYR A 96 -17.02 12.08 17.41
CA TYR A 96 -17.34 13.08 18.40
C TYR A 96 -18.80 13.51 18.37
N GLU A 97 -19.50 13.31 17.25
CA GLU A 97 -20.92 13.67 17.11
C GLU A 97 -21.79 12.76 17.97
N VAL A 98 -21.61 11.44 17.82
CA VAL A 98 -22.37 10.44 18.58
C VAL A 98 -21.63 9.91 19.81
N ARG A 99 -20.50 10.50 20.17
CA ARG A 99 -19.65 10.13 21.30
C ARG A 99 -19.26 8.65 21.31
N GLN A 100 -18.94 8.13 20.15
CA GLN A 100 -18.54 6.73 20.00
C GLN A 100 -17.03 6.60 19.88
N VAL A 101 -16.47 5.58 20.53
CA VAL A 101 -15.08 5.18 20.40
C VAL A 101 -15.03 3.69 20.11
N GLN A 102 -14.39 3.35 18.98
CA GLN A 102 -14.14 1.96 18.60
C GLN A 102 -12.63 1.73 18.55
N ARG A 103 -12.16 0.60 19.04
CA ARG A 103 -10.74 0.27 19.07
C ARG A 103 -10.52 -1.17 18.65
N TRP A 104 -9.51 -1.39 17.79
CA TRP A 104 -9.11 -2.73 17.36
C TRP A 104 -7.60 -2.81 17.15
N PRO A 105 -6.97 -3.99 17.32
CA PRO A 105 -5.54 -4.17 17.11
C PRO A 105 -5.13 -3.81 15.68
N ILE A 106 -3.98 -3.12 15.50
CA ILE A 106 -3.44 -2.76 14.18
C ILE A 106 -3.24 -4.00 13.31
N LYS A 107 -2.75 -5.09 13.90
CA LYS A 107 -2.49 -6.35 13.19
C LYS A 107 -3.73 -6.96 12.55
N ASN A 108 -4.92 -6.63 13.05
CA ASN A 108 -6.21 -7.10 12.53
C ASN A 108 -6.84 -6.09 11.55
N SER A 109 -6.06 -5.16 11.03
CA SER A 109 -6.51 -4.10 10.13
C SER A 109 -5.73 -4.18 8.81
N PRO A 110 -6.35 -3.85 7.66
CA PRO A 110 -5.63 -3.68 6.40
C PRO A 110 -4.44 -2.71 6.52
N LEU A 111 -4.57 -1.67 7.36
CA LEU A 111 -3.51 -0.70 7.61
C LEU A 111 -2.28 -1.31 8.32
N GLY A 112 -2.38 -2.51 8.87
CA GLY A 112 -1.23 -3.20 9.48
C GLY A 112 -0.03 -3.31 8.54
N ALA A 113 -0.27 -3.48 7.23
CA ALA A 113 0.80 -3.53 6.24
C ALA A 113 1.57 -2.19 6.12
N LEU A 114 0.87 -1.06 6.34
CA LEU A 114 1.48 0.27 6.33
C LEU A 114 2.13 0.62 7.67
N LEU A 115 1.52 0.21 8.78
CA LEU A 115 1.85 0.69 10.12
C LEU A 115 2.85 -0.20 10.86
N ASP A 116 2.78 -1.51 10.68
CA ASP A 116 3.67 -2.47 11.35
C ASP A 116 4.92 -2.73 10.51
N PRO A 117 6.10 -2.23 10.92
CA PRO A 117 7.34 -2.45 10.18
C PRO A 117 7.80 -3.92 10.21
N ASN A 118 7.29 -4.71 11.16
CA ASN A 118 7.61 -6.13 11.29
C ASN A 118 6.67 -7.01 10.45
N ARG A 119 5.58 -6.43 9.93
CA ARG A 119 4.71 -7.17 9.03
C ARG A 119 5.43 -7.46 7.74
N ASP A 120 5.45 -8.70 7.37
CA ASP A 120 6.16 -9.16 6.19
C ASP A 120 5.37 -8.83 4.90
N VAL A 121 5.47 -7.55 4.49
CA VAL A 121 4.90 -7.10 3.21
C VAL A 121 5.51 -7.86 2.05
N GLY A 122 6.79 -8.22 2.13
CA GLY A 122 7.47 -9.04 1.13
C GLY A 122 6.85 -10.43 0.98
N LYS A 123 6.39 -11.03 2.09
CA LYS A 123 5.75 -12.35 2.09
C LYS A 123 4.31 -12.34 1.55
N TYR A 124 3.55 -11.32 1.90
CA TYR A 124 2.12 -11.23 1.58
C TYR A 124 1.82 -10.27 0.43
N GLY A 125 2.83 -9.52 -0.01
CA GLY A 125 2.72 -8.55 -1.09
C GLY A 125 2.80 -9.21 -2.46
N ARG A 126 2.05 -8.65 -3.40
CA ARG A 126 2.10 -8.98 -4.82
C ARG A 126 2.07 -7.71 -5.64
N VAL A 127 2.97 -7.59 -6.61
CA VAL A 127 2.93 -6.50 -7.58
C VAL A 127 1.69 -6.64 -8.45
N MET A 128 1.00 -5.53 -8.66
CA MET A 128 -0.18 -5.45 -9.49
C MET A 128 0.15 -4.65 -10.75
N PRO A 129 -0.24 -5.11 -11.95
CA PRO A 129 -0.01 -4.38 -13.18
C PRO A 129 -0.65 -2.98 -13.12
N THR A 130 0.10 -1.96 -13.52
CA THR A 130 -0.37 -0.56 -13.53
C THR A 130 -0.46 0.02 -14.93
N GLY A 131 0.17 -0.62 -15.92
CA GLY A 131 0.33 -0.08 -17.26
C GLY A 131 1.27 1.13 -17.35
N SER A 132 2.04 1.41 -16.28
CA SER A 132 2.96 2.54 -16.20
C SER A 132 4.23 2.15 -15.44
N ASP A 133 5.38 2.44 -16.02
CA ASP A 133 6.70 2.27 -15.40
C ASP A 133 6.97 3.25 -14.24
N ARG A 134 6.17 4.32 -14.14
CA ARG A 134 6.27 5.33 -13.08
C ARG A 134 5.52 4.94 -11.80
N ILE A 135 4.64 3.95 -11.86
CA ILE A 135 3.76 3.56 -10.76
C ILE A 135 4.09 2.13 -10.33
N VAL A 136 4.23 1.93 -9.03
CA VAL A 136 4.35 0.62 -8.41
C VAL A 136 3.12 0.40 -7.55
N SER A 137 2.39 -0.69 -7.78
CA SER A 137 1.20 -1.05 -7.02
C SER A 137 1.40 -2.40 -6.34
N ILE A 138 1.21 -2.46 -5.03
CA ILE A 138 1.42 -3.66 -4.23
C ILE A 138 0.13 -4.01 -3.49
N GLU A 139 -0.48 -5.13 -3.86
CA GLU A 139 -1.56 -5.73 -3.06
C GLU A 139 -0.94 -6.54 -1.92
N VAL A 140 -1.37 -6.28 -0.68
CA VAL A 140 -0.97 -7.05 0.51
C VAL A 140 -2.19 -7.76 1.06
N ARG A 141 -2.14 -9.10 1.04
CA ARG A 141 -3.23 -9.98 1.46
C ARG A 141 -2.67 -11.22 2.19
N ASP A 142 -3.05 -11.40 3.43
CA ASP A 142 -2.84 -12.67 4.13
C ASP A 142 -4.01 -13.62 3.83
N ARG A 143 -3.75 -14.61 2.96
CA ARG A 143 -4.79 -15.57 2.55
C ARG A 143 -5.21 -16.52 3.67
N ALA A 144 -4.34 -16.72 4.68
CA ALA A 144 -4.66 -17.54 5.84
C ALA A 144 -5.56 -16.79 6.84
N ARG A 145 -5.66 -15.45 6.70
CA ARG A 145 -6.41 -14.57 7.60
C ARG A 145 -7.22 -13.54 6.81
N PRO A 146 -8.24 -13.98 6.06
CA PRO A 146 -9.05 -13.09 5.22
C PRO A 146 -9.78 -12.00 6.02
N GLU A 147 -9.99 -12.22 7.32
CA GLU A 147 -10.57 -11.24 8.23
C GLU A 147 -9.70 -9.97 8.42
N TYR A 148 -8.43 -10.03 8.06
CA TYR A 148 -7.55 -8.84 8.10
C TYR A 148 -7.76 -7.92 6.90
N GLY A 149 -8.58 -8.34 5.93
CA GLY A 149 -8.85 -7.57 4.73
C GLY A 149 -7.67 -7.53 3.75
N VAL A 150 -7.74 -6.59 2.83
CA VAL A 150 -6.73 -6.38 1.79
C VAL A 150 -6.38 -4.91 1.73
N ILE A 151 -5.10 -4.61 1.53
CA ILE A 151 -4.67 -3.26 1.20
C ILE A 151 -3.86 -3.27 -0.10
N THR A 152 -4.16 -2.33 -0.99
CA THR A 152 -3.36 -2.08 -2.18
C THR A 152 -2.65 -0.74 -1.99
N LEU A 153 -1.34 -0.77 -1.87
CA LEU A 153 -0.48 0.40 -1.74
C LEU A 153 -0.03 0.84 -3.13
N VAL A 154 -0.13 2.13 -3.42
CA VAL A 154 0.28 2.70 -4.71
C VAL A 154 1.39 3.72 -4.47
N PHE A 155 2.50 3.51 -5.16
CA PHE A 155 3.68 4.38 -5.10
C PHE A 155 3.95 5.02 -6.45
N THR A 156 4.47 6.22 -6.43
CA THR A 156 5.06 6.88 -7.59
C THR A 156 6.58 6.84 -7.46
N ARG A 157 7.30 6.48 -8.52
CA ARG A 157 8.76 6.55 -8.55
C ARG A 157 9.19 8.02 -8.47
N LYS A 158 9.93 8.36 -7.42
CA LYS A 158 10.40 9.71 -7.13
C LYS A 158 11.70 9.64 -6.34
N ALA A 159 12.80 10.00 -6.99
CA ALA A 159 14.14 9.86 -6.42
C ALA A 159 14.34 10.60 -5.08
N SER A 160 13.61 11.70 -4.85
CA SER A 160 13.67 12.47 -3.61
C SER A 160 12.84 11.87 -2.45
N ALA A 161 12.02 10.85 -2.72
CA ALA A 161 11.23 10.18 -1.69
C ALA A 161 12.06 9.10 -0.97
N PRO A 162 11.72 8.75 0.27
CA PRO A 162 12.36 7.66 1.00
C PRO A 162 12.36 6.36 0.19
N GLY A 163 13.55 5.78 -0.03
CA GLY A 163 13.70 4.57 -0.85
C GLY A 163 13.35 4.72 -2.33
N GLY A 164 13.26 5.96 -2.86
CA GLY A 164 12.97 6.24 -4.26
C GLY A 164 11.51 6.07 -4.68
N LEU A 165 10.61 5.76 -3.74
CA LEU A 165 9.18 5.56 -3.97
C LEU A 165 8.35 6.43 -3.02
N GLU A 166 7.52 7.31 -3.58
CA GLU A 166 6.57 8.11 -2.82
C GLU A 166 5.24 7.37 -2.69
N LEU A 167 4.78 7.11 -1.46
CA LEU A 167 3.46 6.54 -1.21
C LEU A 167 2.39 7.58 -1.61
N SER A 168 1.71 7.34 -2.72
CA SER A 168 0.75 8.28 -3.31
C SER A 168 -0.68 8.02 -2.87
N SER A 169 -1.03 6.74 -2.67
CA SER A 169 -2.37 6.36 -2.23
C SER A 169 -2.41 4.92 -1.73
N TRP A 170 -3.52 4.55 -1.12
CA TRP A 170 -3.89 3.14 -0.92
C TRP A 170 -5.39 2.94 -1.00
N ALA A 171 -5.77 1.72 -1.33
CA ALA A 171 -7.14 1.23 -1.21
C ALA A 171 -7.17 0.13 -0.14
N ALA A 172 -8.02 0.28 0.86
CA ALA A 172 -8.27 -0.74 1.86
C ALA A 172 -9.63 -1.38 1.62
N LEU A 173 -9.70 -2.70 1.69
CA LEU A 173 -10.91 -3.49 1.66
C LEU A 173 -10.99 -4.26 2.96
N ASP A 174 -11.98 -3.95 3.81
CA ASP A 174 -12.16 -4.62 5.09
C ASP A 174 -12.84 -6.00 4.92
N SER A 175 -12.97 -6.74 6.03
CA SER A 175 -13.61 -8.05 6.05
C SER A 175 -15.08 -8.02 5.62
N GLN A 176 -15.75 -6.85 5.70
CA GLN A 176 -17.12 -6.64 5.26
C GLN A 176 -17.20 -6.18 3.80
N LYS A 177 -16.07 -6.23 3.06
CA LYS A 177 -15.94 -5.77 1.67
C LYS A 177 -16.22 -4.27 1.48
N ARG A 178 -16.11 -3.46 2.52
CA ARG A 178 -16.18 -2.01 2.40
C ARG A 178 -14.85 -1.49 1.92
N ARG A 179 -14.89 -0.74 0.84
CA ARG A 179 -13.68 -0.15 0.23
C ARG A 179 -13.51 1.28 0.68
N THR A 180 -12.30 1.61 1.09
CA THR A 180 -11.86 2.98 1.39
C THR A 180 -10.63 3.27 0.55
N ILE A 181 -10.60 4.41 -0.12
CA ILE A 181 -9.44 4.89 -0.86
C ILE A 181 -8.93 6.13 -0.15
N VAL A 182 -7.62 6.19 0.08
CA VAL A 182 -6.94 7.37 0.61
C VAL A 182 -5.87 7.80 -0.38
N SER A 183 -5.95 9.03 -0.85
CA SER A 183 -4.95 9.68 -1.69
C SER A 183 -4.17 10.68 -0.86
N LEU A 184 -2.85 10.75 -1.06
CA LEU A 184 -1.93 11.63 -0.35
C LEU A 184 -1.37 12.71 -1.26
N SER A 185 -1.12 13.88 -0.71
CA SER A 185 -0.41 14.98 -1.35
C SER A 185 0.41 15.76 -0.34
N ASN A 186 1.34 16.58 -0.82
CA ASN A 186 2.18 17.44 0.02
C ASN A 186 2.96 16.67 1.11
N GLN A 187 3.48 15.48 0.77
CA GLN A 187 4.21 14.62 1.71
C GLN A 187 5.49 15.30 2.19
N GLN A 188 5.65 15.38 3.50
CA GLN A 188 6.85 15.82 4.21
C GLN A 188 7.37 14.66 5.04
N TYR A 189 8.62 14.28 4.84
CA TYR A 189 9.27 13.17 5.51
C TYR A 189 10.34 13.65 6.49
N GLY A 190 10.68 12.83 7.50
CA GLY A 190 11.75 13.11 8.45
C GLY A 190 11.47 14.30 9.37
N ILE A 191 10.21 14.73 9.48
CA ILE A 191 9.80 15.84 10.33
C ILE A 191 9.79 15.43 11.80
N ASP A 192 9.95 16.40 12.70
CA ASP A 192 9.74 16.16 14.13
C ASP A 192 8.24 16.02 14.43
N VAL A 193 7.87 14.90 15.07
CA VAL A 193 6.50 14.61 15.49
C VAL A 193 6.50 14.19 16.95
N PRO A 194 5.97 15.03 17.86
CA PRO A 194 5.92 14.70 19.27
C PRO A 194 4.91 13.57 19.55
N ASP A 195 5.16 12.77 20.57
CA ASP A 195 4.31 11.61 20.90
C ASP A 195 2.89 11.97 21.34
N ASN A 196 2.70 13.16 21.90
CA ASN A 196 1.39 13.68 22.26
C ASN A 196 0.49 13.97 21.04
N ALA A 197 1.05 14.07 19.82
CA ALA A 197 0.28 14.20 18.58
C ALA A 197 -0.66 13.03 18.35
N PHE A 198 -0.41 11.87 18.98
CA PHE A 198 -1.23 10.67 18.84
C PHE A 198 -2.18 10.43 20.02
N ARG A 199 -2.35 11.42 20.88
CA ARG A 199 -3.39 11.42 21.93
C ARG A 199 -4.71 11.95 21.38
N TYR A 200 -5.81 11.56 22.01
CA TYR A 200 -7.14 12.06 21.69
C TYR A 200 -7.95 12.31 22.98
N ASN A 201 -8.93 13.17 22.90
CA ASN A 201 -9.89 13.37 23.98
C ASN A 201 -11.01 12.35 23.80
N ASP A 202 -11.25 11.52 24.82
CA ASP A 202 -12.34 10.54 24.79
C ASP A 202 -13.68 11.27 25.00
N PRO A 203 -14.57 11.28 24.00
CA PRO A 203 -15.85 11.98 24.10
C PRO A 203 -16.84 11.33 25.08
N ARG A 204 -16.55 10.11 25.53
CA ARG A 204 -17.36 9.39 26.53
C ARG A 204 -17.06 9.83 27.96
N SER A 205 -15.87 10.43 28.18
CA SER A 205 -15.50 10.93 29.49
C SER A 205 -16.41 12.08 29.91
N PRO A 206 -16.93 12.12 31.15
CA PRO A 206 -17.68 13.26 31.62
C PRO A 206 -16.80 14.50 31.61
N VAL A 207 -17.33 15.60 31.09
CA VAL A 207 -16.63 16.89 31.14
C VAL A 207 -16.40 17.21 32.61
N ARG A 208 -15.13 17.18 33.07
CA ARG A 208 -14.79 17.75 34.38
C ARG A 208 -15.06 19.25 34.30
N ARG A 209 -16.15 19.66 34.92
CA ARG A 209 -16.45 21.08 35.19
C ARG A 209 -15.54 21.59 36.27
#